data_30d6526a408689f2c497e8b4be7e51bd
#
_entry.id   30d6526a408689f2c497e8b4be7e51bd
#
_cell.length_a   1.000
_cell.length_b   1.000
_cell.length_c   1.000
_cell.angle_alpha   90.00
_cell.angle_beta   90.00
_cell.angle_gamma   90.00
#
_symmetry.space_group_name_H-M   'P 1'
#
loop_
_entity.id
_entity.type
_entity.pdbx_description
1 polymer ?
#
loop_
_entity_poly.entity_id
_entity_poly.type
_entity_poly.pdbx_seq_one_letter_code
_entity_poly.pdbx_strand_id
1 'polypeptide(L)'
;MSSICYMNPLTTWSLLVLTLPTQNATARMRFWRALKAKGCAVLRDGVYLLPQSEAHERMLGELADAIADSGGSAHLLRAPSLDASQEREFRALFDRGEDDAAFIQALADARKTLAGQSASELTRLLRRMRKDFDAIRAIDYFPGDSATRAEVALQDFVALVDTVLSPGEPHAADRAIRPLAIGEFLGRTWATRQRMWVDRVASAWLIRRFIDARARFVWLASPADCPADALGFDFDGATFTHVGERVTFEVLLASFGLDNDPALMRLGDIVHALDVGGPAAPEAIGFEAVMAGTRQQAENDDRLLEQMGAVLDALYAHFTSNGKNQTAARS
;
A
#
# COMPACT_ATOMS: atom_id res chain seq x y z
N MET A 1 -34.91 2.71 34.30
CA MET A 1 -33.94 3.21 33.28
C MET A 1 -34.03 2.30 32.08
N SER A 2 -34.77 2.73 31.05
CA SER A 2 -34.99 1.94 29.83
C SER A 2 -33.76 2.03 28.98
N SER A 3 -33.10 0.89 28.80
CA SER A 3 -32.05 0.73 27.73
C SER A 3 -32.73 0.92 26.38
N ILE A 4 -32.48 2.06 25.75
CA ILE A 4 -32.81 2.28 24.34
C ILE A 4 -31.86 1.39 23.55
N CYS A 5 -32.35 0.22 23.15
CA CYS A 5 -31.67 -0.62 22.17
C CYS A 5 -31.65 0.15 20.87
N TYR A 6 -30.52 0.71 20.49
CA TYR A 6 -30.29 1.24 19.13
C TYR A 6 -30.41 0.05 18.18
N MET A 7 -31.58 -0.16 17.61
CA MET A 7 -31.77 -1.06 16.51
C MET A 7 -30.96 -0.48 15.35
N ASN A 8 -29.88 -1.16 14.97
CA ASN A 8 -29.16 -0.87 13.74
C ASN A 8 -30.18 -0.92 12.59
N PRO A 9 -30.30 0.10 11.76
CA PRO A 9 -31.27 0.08 10.66
C PRO A 9 -31.02 -1.15 9.78
N LEU A 10 -32.10 -1.87 9.44
CA LEU A 10 -32.03 -3.03 8.56
C LEU A 10 -31.42 -2.60 7.22
N THR A 11 -30.50 -3.42 6.68
CA THR A 11 -29.86 -3.15 5.41
C THR A 11 -30.90 -3.19 4.30
N THR A 12 -30.85 -2.24 3.37
CA THR A 12 -31.54 -2.33 2.11
C THR A 12 -30.66 -3.09 1.12
N TRP A 13 -31.24 -3.98 0.36
CA TRP A 13 -30.56 -4.87 -0.56
C TRP A 13 -30.94 -4.55 -2.00
N SER A 14 -29.99 -4.65 -2.91
CA SER A 14 -30.21 -4.65 -4.34
C SER A 14 -30.29 -6.09 -4.80
N LEU A 15 -31.44 -6.50 -5.33
CA LEU A 15 -31.71 -7.84 -5.88
C LEU A 15 -31.74 -7.78 -7.40
N LEU A 16 -30.95 -8.60 -8.03
CA LEU A 16 -31.01 -8.85 -9.48
C LEU A 16 -31.69 -10.19 -9.70
N VAL A 17 -32.89 -10.15 -10.26
CA VAL A 17 -33.65 -11.34 -10.68
C VAL A 17 -33.47 -11.52 -12.16
N LEU A 18 -32.90 -12.64 -12.61
CA LEU A 18 -32.56 -12.84 -14.01
C LEU A 18 -32.88 -14.23 -14.51
N THR A 19 -33.11 -14.31 -15.83
CA THR A 19 -33.17 -15.56 -16.58
C THR A 19 -32.21 -15.45 -17.74
N LEU A 20 -31.25 -16.37 -17.82
CA LEU A 20 -30.26 -16.39 -18.88
C LEU A 20 -30.73 -17.27 -20.06
N PRO A 21 -30.36 -16.92 -21.30
CA PRO A 21 -30.73 -17.71 -22.45
C PRO A 21 -30.15 -19.12 -22.35
N THR A 22 -31.00 -20.13 -22.53
CA THR A 22 -30.65 -21.55 -22.39
C THR A 22 -29.67 -22.04 -23.46
N GLN A 23 -29.71 -21.44 -24.64
CA GLN A 23 -28.93 -21.87 -25.82
C GLN A 23 -27.51 -21.26 -25.88
N ASN A 24 -27.14 -20.32 -24.99
CA ASN A 24 -25.85 -19.67 -25.03
C ASN A 24 -25.05 -19.90 -23.73
N ALA A 25 -24.34 -21.02 -23.65
CA ALA A 25 -23.52 -21.40 -22.51
C ALA A 25 -22.40 -20.38 -22.24
N THR A 26 -21.83 -19.77 -23.30
CA THR A 26 -20.76 -18.77 -23.18
C THR A 26 -21.25 -17.48 -22.51
N ALA A 27 -22.46 -17.01 -22.90
CA ALA A 27 -23.07 -15.83 -22.26
C ALA A 27 -23.39 -16.11 -20.78
N ARG A 28 -23.94 -17.28 -20.47
CA ARG A 28 -24.20 -17.67 -19.07
C ARG A 28 -22.93 -17.63 -18.21
N MET A 29 -21.84 -18.23 -18.69
CA MET A 29 -20.56 -18.22 -17.98
C MET A 29 -19.97 -16.82 -17.83
N ARG A 30 -20.13 -15.95 -18.84
CA ARG A 30 -19.69 -14.56 -18.78
C ARG A 30 -20.43 -13.79 -17.67
N PHE A 31 -21.75 -13.87 -17.64
CA PHE A 31 -22.57 -13.19 -16.63
C PHE A 31 -22.34 -13.75 -15.23
N TRP A 32 -22.25 -15.08 -15.10
CA TRP A 32 -21.93 -15.70 -13.82
C TRP A 32 -20.56 -15.23 -13.27
N ARG A 33 -19.54 -15.18 -14.13
CA ARG A 33 -18.22 -14.67 -13.74
C ARG A 33 -18.26 -13.19 -13.35
N ALA A 34 -19.01 -12.38 -14.09
CA ALA A 34 -19.17 -10.96 -13.78
C ALA A 34 -19.83 -10.74 -12.40
N LEU A 35 -20.91 -11.46 -12.10
CA LEU A 35 -21.59 -11.41 -10.80
C LEU A 35 -20.68 -11.90 -9.67
N LYS A 36 -19.99 -13.02 -9.88
CA LYS A 36 -19.03 -13.54 -8.91
C LYS A 36 -17.88 -12.58 -8.63
N ALA A 37 -17.31 -11.96 -9.67
CA ALA A 37 -16.22 -11.00 -9.53
C ALA A 37 -16.63 -9.72 -8.78
N LYS A 38 -17.92 -9.44 -8.68
CA LYS A 38 -18.49 -8.34 -7.89
C LYS A 38 -19.00 -8.78 -6.52
N GLY A 39 -18.70 -9.99 -6.11
CA GLY A 39 -19.10 -10.51 -4.80
C GLY A 39 -20.61 -10.65 -4.61
N CYS A 40 -21.39 -10.71 -5.70
CA CYS A 40 -22.83 -10.93 -5.58
C CYS A 40 -23.10 -12.27 -4.89
N ALA A 41 -23.89 -12.24 -3.82
CA ALA A 41 -24.38 -13.46 -3.19
C ALA A 41 -25.51 -14.08 -4.02
N VAL A 42 -25.55 -15.40 -4.05
CA VAL A 42 -26.62 -16.17 -4.71
C VAL A 42 -27.67 -16.51 -3.66
N LEU A 43 -28.84 -15.90 -3.74
CA LEU A 43 -29.95 -16.22 -2.85
C LEU A 43 -30.65 -17.53 -3.29
N ARG A 44 -30.81 -17.69 -4.61
CA ARG A 44 -31.27 -18.90 -5.32
C ARG A 44 -30.93 -18.74 -6.79
N ASP A 45 -31.12 -19.81 -7.57
CA ASP A 45 -30.92 -19.76 -9.02
C ASP A 45 -31.66 -18.58 -9.67
N GLY A 46 -30.88 -17.73 -10.35
CA GLY A 46 -31.39 -16.54 -11.04
C GLY A 46 -31.68 -15.35 -10.11
N VAL A 47 -31.36 -15.42 -8.79
CA VAL A 47 -31.57 -14.33 -7.87
C VAL A 47 -30.26 -14.02 -7.14
N TYR A 48 -29.74 -12.83 -7.40
CA TYR A 48 -28.47 -12.34 -6.84
C TYR A 48 -28.71 -11.14 -5.94
N LEU A 49 -27.90 -11.03 -4.91
CA LEU A 49 -28.03 -10.05 -3.83
C LEU A 49 -26.74 -9.26 -3.69
N LEU A 50 -26.86 -7.95 -3.45
CA LEU A 50 -25.78 -7.05 -2.98
C LEU A 50 -26.32 -6.08 -1.94
N PRO A 51 -25.51 -5.60 -0.99
CA PRO A 51 -25.86 -4.44 -0.17
C PRO A 51 -26.16 -3.24 -1.09
N GLN A 52 -27.22 -2.51 -0.80
CA GLN A 52 -27.63 -1.38 -1.63
C GLN A 52 -26.60 -0.27 -1.57
N SER A 53 -26.16 0.18 -2.76
CA SER A 53 -25.40 1.43 -2.96
C SER A 53 -25.64 1.91 -4.41
N GLU A 54 -25.45 3.19 -4.65
CA GLU A 54 -25.57 3.75 -6.01
C GLU A 54 -24.60 3.08 -7.00
N ALA A 55 -23.40 2.73 -6.56
CA ALA A 55 -22.41 2.05 -7.37
C ALA A 55 -22.85 0.62 -7.73
N HIS A 56 -23.41 -0.13 -6.77
CA HIS A 56 -23.93 -1.48 -7.02
C HIS A 56 -25.14 -1.45 -7.94
N GLU A 57 -26.05 -0.51 -7.74
CA GLU A 57 -27.26 -0.38 -8.59
C GLU A 57 -26.90 -0.02 -10.02
N ARG A 58 -25.97 0.89 -10.22
CA ARG A 58 -25.48 1.23 -11.57
C ARG A 58 -24.87 0.03 -12.26
N MET A 59 -23.97 -0.67 -11.57
CA MET A 59 -23.30 -1.87 -12.09
C MET A 59 -24.29 -3.00 -12.38
N LEU A 60 -25.26 -3.26 -11.50
CA LEU A 60 -26.29 -4.28 -11.72
C LEU A 60 -27.25 -3.87 -12.84
N GLY A 61 -27.54 -2.57 -13.01
CA GLY A 61 -28.31 -2.04 -14.11
C GLY A 61 -27.65 -2.29 -15.47
N GLU A 62 -26.37 -1.92 -15.59
CA GLU A 62 -25.58 -2.21 -16.81
C GLU A 62 -25.54 -3.71 -17.14
N LEU A 63 -25.46 -4.55 -16.12
CA LEU A 63 -25.46 -5.99 -16.29
C LEU A 63 -26.86 -6.51 -16.71
N ALA A 64 -27.93 -5.93 -16.17
CA ALA A 64 -29.32 -6.26 -16.56
C ALA A 64 -29.57 -5.91 -18.02
N ASP A 65 -29.14 -4.75 -18.48
CA ASP A 65 -29.23 -4.33 -19.88
C ASP A 65 -28.47 -5.30 -20.81
N ALA A 66 -27.25 -5.65 -20.46
CA ALA A 66 -26.44 -6.60 -21.22
C ALA A 66 -27.05 -8.04 -21.28
N ILE A 67 -27.75 -8.44 -20.21
CA ILE A 67 -28.49 -9.69 -20.18
C ILE A 67 -29.69 -9.63 -21.14
N ALA A 68 -30.46 -8.54 -21.12
CA ALA A 68 -31.58 -8.32 -22.01
C ALA A 68 -31.15 -8.32 -23.48
N ASP A 69 -30.05 -7.63 -23.81
CA ASP A 69 -29.49 -7.60 -25.17
C ASP A 69 -29.05 -8.99 -25.67
N SER A 70 -28.68 -9.87 -24.74
CA SER A 70 -28.29 -11.26 -25.07
C SER A 70 -29.48 -12.24 -25.19
N GLY A 71 -30.73 -11.74 -25.10
CA GLY A 71 -31.95 -12.52 -25.18
C GLY A 71 -32.37 -13.16 -23.85
N GLY A 72 -31.81 -12.72 -22.73
CA GLY A 72 -32.28 -13.05 -21.39
C GLY A 72 -33.32 -12.04 -20.87
N SER A 73 -33.66 -12.16 -19.60
CA SER A 73 -34.43 -11.14 -18.88
C SER A 73 -33.77 -10.84 -17.52
N ALA A 74 -33.79 -9.60 -17.11
CA ALA A 74 -33.26 -9.20 -15.81
C ALA A 74 -34.05 -8.02 -15.23
N HIS A 75 -34.30 -8.07 -13.91
CA HIS A 75 -35.00 -7.04 -13.17
C HIS A 75 -34.22 -6.68 -11.91
N LEU A 76 -33.93 -5.41 -11.72
CA LEU A 76 -33.31 -4.89 -10.52
C LEU A 76 -34.37 -4.39 -9.56
N LEU A 77 -34.34 -4.85 -8.32
CA LEU A 77 -35.29 -4.52 -7.26
C LEU A 77 -34.52 -4.02 -6.03
N ARG A 78 -35.16 -3.19 -5.21
CA ARG A 78 -34.73 -2.86 -3.87
C ARG A 78 -35.65 -3.54 -2.86
N ALA A 79 -35.09 -4.18 -1.86
CA ALA A 79 -35.86 -4.76 -0.77
C ALA A 79 -35.14 -4.58 0.57
N PRO A 80 -35.79 -4.06 1.60
CA PRO A 80 -35.26 -4.12 2.95
C PRO A 80 -35.39 -5.56 3.48
N SER A 81 -34.55 -5.93 4.44
CA SER A 81 -34.79 -7.15 5.22
C SER A 81 -36.09 -7.02 5.99
N LEU A 82 -36.84 -8.12 6.08
CA LEU A 82 -38.12 -8.14 6.80
C LEU A 82 -37.93 -8.00 8.32
N ASP A 83 -36.86 -8.64 8.83
CA ASP A 83 -36.53 -8.66 10.23
C ASP A 83 -35.05 -8.94 10.45
N ALA A 84 -34.60 -8.94 11.73
CA ALA A 84 -33.23 -9.21 12.09
C ALA A 84 -32.75 -10.64 11.81
N SER A 85 -33.66 -11.61 11.63
CA SER A 85 -33.29 -12.98 11.26
C SER A 85 -32.90 -13.04 9.80
N GLN A 86 -33.72 -12.48 8.92
CA GLN A 86 -33.43 -12.41 7.49
C GLN A 86 -32.20 -11.54 7.21
N GLU A 87 -32.00 -10.46 7.99
CA GLU A 87 -30.78 -9.65 7.89
C GLU A 87 -29.52 -10.50 8.15
N ARG A 88 -29.52 -11.32 9.21
CA ARG A 88 -28.40 -12.23 9.50
C ARG A 88 -28.20 -13.28 8.41
N GLU A 89 -29.27 -13.86 7.90
CA GLU A 89 -29.22 -14.83 6.80
C GLU A 89 -28.58 -14.22 5.54
N PHE A 90 -29.00 -13.01 5.18
CA PHE A 90 -28.48 -12.34 3.99
C PHE A 90 -27.00 -11.95 4.17
N ARG A 91 -26.62 -11.43 5.35
CA ARG A 91 -25.20 -11.11 5.65
C ARG A 91 -24.32 -12.35 5.63
N ALA A 92 -24.80 -13.48 6.11
CA ALA A 92 -24.05 -14.73 6.11
C ALA A 92 -23.70 -15.22 4.70
N LEU A 93 -24.46 -14.86 3.66
CA LEU A 93 -24.14 -15.15 2.27
C LEU A 93 -22.90 -14.43 1.75
N PHE A 94 -22.46 -13.39 2.46
CA PHE A 94 -21.26 -12.60 2.14
C PHE A 94 -20.06 -12.95 3.01
N ASP A 95 -20.15 -13.98 3.85
CA ASP A 95 -19.01 -14.43 4.65
C ASP A 95 -17.84 -14.82 3.76
N ARG A 96 -16.66 -14.24 4.06
CA ARG A 96 -15.38 -14.47 3.36
C ARG A 96 -14.39 -15.24 4.24
N GLY A 97 -14.86 -15.85 5.32
CA GLY A 97 -14.00 -16.57 6.25
C GLY A 97 -13.19 -17.69 5.60
N GLU A 98 -13.77 -18.40 4.60
CA GLU A 98 -13.05 -19.43 3.83
C GLU A 98 -11.98 -18.81 2.91
N ASP A 99 -12.30 -17.68 2.24
CA ASP A 99 -11.35 -16.97 1.37
C ASP A 99 -10.18 -16.41 2.21
N ASP A 100 -10.47 -15.82 3.38
CA ASP A 100 -9.47 -15.34 4.32
C ASP A 100 -8.58 -16.46 4.85
N ALA A 101 -9.16 -17.60 5.22
CA ALA A 101 -8.40 -18.76 5.68
C ALA A 101 -7.48 -19.32 4.59
N ALA A 102 -7.99 -19.41 3.35
CA ALA A 102 -7.20 -19.84 2.20
C ALA A 102 -6.04 -18.87 1.91
N PHE A 103 -6.28 -17.56 2.04
CA PHE A 103 -5.24 -16.54 1.89
C PHE A 103 -4.17 -16.64 2.97
N ILE A 104 -4.54 -16.78 4.25
CA ILE A 104 -3.61 -16.98 5.36
C ILE A 104 -2.75 -18.24 5.11
N GLN A 105 -3.37 -19.33 4.64
CA GLN A 105 -2.64 -20.56 4.29
C GLN A 105 -1.66 -20.32 3.13
N ALA A 106 -2.05 -19.57 2.10
CA ALA A 106 -1.16 -19.22 0.99
C ALA A 106 0.06 -18.40 1.46
N LEU A 107 -0.12 -17.47 2.40
CA LEU A 107 0.98 -16.74 3.04
C LEU A 107 1.91 -17.71 3.83
N ALA A 108 1.32 -18.64 4.58
CA ALA A 108 2.10 -19.63 5.34
C ALA A 108 2.93 -20.56 4.43
N ASP A 109 2.39 -20.93 3.27
CA ASP A 109 3.12 -21.74 2.29
C ASP A 109 4.21 -20.92 1.58
N ALA A 110 3.93 -19.67 1.25
CA ALA A 110 4.91 -18.75 0.69
C ALA A 110 6.10 -18.52 1.65
N ARG A 111 5.87 -18.41 2.96
CA ARG A 111 6.94 -18.31 3.98
C ARG A 111 7.99 -19.44 3.89
N LYS A 112 7.56 -20.66 3.58
CA LYS A 112 8.45 -21.82 3.49
C LYS A 112 9.46 -21.73 2.34
N THR A 113 9.17 -20.90 1.35
CA THR A 113 9.97 -20.79 0.11
C THR A 113 10.76 -19.50 0.01
N LEU A 114 10.75 -18.62 1.02
CA LEU A 114 11.45 -17.32 0.98
C LEU A 114 12.98 -17.49 0.92
N ALA A 115 13.52 -18.47 1.62
CA ALA A 115 14.95 -18.73 1.62
C ALA A 115 15.42 -19.18 0.23
N GLY A 116 16.34 -18.42 -0.36
CA GLY A 116 16.93 -18.71 -1.67
C GLY A 116 16.23 -18.05 -2.86
N GLN A 117 15.16 -17.28 -2.65
CA GLN A 117 14.57 -16.45 -3.71
C GLN A 117 15.38 -15.15 -3.92
N SER A 118 15.47 -14.72 -5.17
CA SER A 118 16.06 -13.43 -5.52
C SER A 118 15.15 -12.26 -5.10
N ALA A 119 15.71 -11.07 -4.94
CA ALA A 119 14.96 -9.86 -4.61
C ALA A 119 13.79 -9.60 -5.59
N SER A 120 14.01 -9.86 -6.89
CA SER A 120 12.96 -9.70 -7.91
C SER A 120 11.80 -10.71 -7.77
N GLU A 121 12.10 -11.94 -7.33
CA GLU A 121 11.08 -12.97 -7.06
C GLU A 121 10.28 -12.63 -5.82
N LEU A 122 10.93 -12.16 -4.75
CA LEU A 122 10.29 -11.71 -3.51
C LEU A 122 9.37 -10.52 -3.76
N THR A 123 9.83 -9.50 -4.49
CA THR A 123 9.00 -8.35 -4.86
C THR A 123 7.77 -8.76 -5.68
N ARG A 124 7.94 -9.70 -6.62
CA ARG A 124 6.83 -10.24 -7.42
C ARG A 124 5.86 -11.04 -6.56
N LEU A 125 6.37 -11.80 -5.59
CA LEU A 125 5.56 -12.55 -4.63
C LEU A 125 4.72 -11.61 -3.76
N LEU A 126 5.32 -10.56 -3.19
CA LEU A 126 4.61 -9.53 -2.41
C LEU A 126 3.48 -8.87 -3.22
N ARG A 127 3.80 -8.43 -4.44
CA ARG A 127 2.80 -7.82 -5.33
C ARG A 127 1.63 -8.77 -5.61
N ARG A 128 1.89 -10.07 -5.77
CA ARG A 128 0.85 -11.07 -5.94
C ARG A 128 0.01 -11.21 -4.68
N MET A 129 0.62 -11.35 -3.50
CA MET A 129 -0.11 -11.50 -2.23
C MET A 129 -0.99 -10.27 -1.93
N ARG A 130 -0.46 -9.06 -2.13
CA ARG A 130 -1.27 -7.82 -1.99
C ARG A 130 -2.46 -7.81 -2.95
N LYS A 131 -2.25 -8.13 -4.22
CA LYS A 131 -3.33 -8.21 -5.21
C LYS A 131 -4.40 -9.24 -4.84
N ASP A 132 -3.99 -10.39 -4.32
CA ASP A 132 -4.93 -11.45 -3.91
C ASP A 132 -5.74 -11.00 -2.68
N PHE A 133 -5.11 -10.33 -1.71
CA PHE A 133 -5.77 -9.72 -0.57
C PHE A 133 -6.77 -8.65 -0.99
N ASP A 134 -6.34 -7.71 -1.84
CA ASP A 134 -7.21 -6.62 -2.35
C ASP A 134 -8.42 -7.18 -3.10
N ALA A 135 -8.25 -8.28 -3.82
CA ALA A 135 -9.35 -8.93 -4.52
C ALA A 135 -10.41 -9.51 -3.57
N ILE A 136 -9.98 -10.06 -2.41
CA ILE A 136 -10.91 -10.52 -1.36
C ILE A 136 -11.60 -9.31 -0.73
N ARG A 137 -10.83 -8.28 -0.33
CA ARG A 137 -11.39 -7.07 0.31
C ARG A 137 -12.38 -6.32 -0.59
N ALA A 138 -12.15 -6.28 -1.90
CA ALA A 138 -13.04 -5.62 -2.85
C ALA A 138 -14.46 -6.19 -2.88
N ILE A 139 -14.66 -7.41 -2.40
CA ILE A 139 -15.96 -8.10 -2.37
C ILE A 139 -16.39 -8.50 -0.95
N ASP A 140 -15.68 -8.05 0.07
CA ASP A 140 -16.02 -8.26 1.47
C ASP A 140 -16.82 -7.07 1.99
N TYR A 141 -18.12 -7.16 1.90
CA TYR A 141 -19.04 -6.09 2.29
C TYR A 141 -19.32 -6.05 3.80
N PHE A 142 -18.95 -7.09 4.52
CA PHE A 142 -19.19 -7.20 5.97
C PHE A 142 -17.98 -7.81 6.67
N PRO A 143 -16.83 -7.11 6.65
CA PRO A 143 -15.59 -7.64 7.21
C PRO A 143 -15.76 -7.99 8.68
N GLY A 144 -15.30 -9.17 9.07
CA GLY A 144 -15.34 -9.68 10.43
C GLY A 144 -13.93 -9.99 10.96
N ASP A 145 -13.86 -10.79 12.03
CA ASP A 145 -12.60 -11.18 12.68
C ASP A 145 -11.64 -11.94 11.72
N SER A 146 -12.18 -12.66 10.74
CA SER A 146 -11.36 -13.36 9.72
C SER A 146 -10.59 -12.36 8.86
N ALA A 147 -11.24 -11.26 8.48
CA ALA A 147 -10.65 -10.17 7.71
C ALA A 147 -9.47 -9.53 8.47
N THR A 148 -9.67 -9.23 9.76
CA THR A 148 -8.62 -8.68 10.62
C THR A 148 -7.43 -9.64 10.75
N ARG A 149 -7.68 -10.93 10.91
CA ARG A 149 -6.60 -11.94 10.95
C ARG A 149 -5.84 -12.03 9.63
N ALA A 150 -6.53 -11.95 8.50
CA ALA A 150 -5.89 -11.99 7.17
C ALA A 150 -5.01 -10.74 6.94
N GLU A 151 -5.46 -9.57 7.40
CA GLU A 151 -4.69 -8.32 7.33
C GLU A 151 -3.42 -8.39 8.18
N VAL A 152 -3.54 -8.82 9.45
CA VAL A 152 -2.38 -9.01 10.32
C VAL A 152 -1.39 -10.02 9.72
N ALA A 153 -1.90 -11.15 9.18
CA ALA A 153 -1.04 -12.15 8.55
C ALA A 153 -0.30 -11.60 7.32
N LEU A 154 -0.94 -10.72 6.53
CA LEU A 154 -0.28 -10.04 5.41
C LEU A 154 0.79 -9.06 5.91
N GLN A 155 0.51 -8.26 6.93
CA GLN A 155 1.48 -7.33 7.53
C GLN A 155 2.71 -8.09 8.06
N ASP A 156 2.51 -9.18 8.79
CA ASP A 156 3.59 -10.05 9.27
C ASP A 156 4.40 -10.67 8.12
N PHE A 157 3.73 -11.02 7.02
CA PHE A 157 4.41 -11.56 5.85
C PHE A 157 5.24 -10.51 5.12
N VAL A 158 4.72 -9.30 4.98
CA VAL A 158 5.46 -8.14 4.42
C VAL A 158 6.70 -7.88 5.25
N ALA A 159 6.58 -7.73 6.57
CA ALA A 159 7.72 -7.52 7.47
C ALA A 159 8.79 -8.61 7.36
N LEU A 160 8.36 -9.89 7.22
CA LEU A 160 9.29 -11.00 7.05
C LEU A 160 10.03 -10.93 5.71
N VAL A 161 9.32 -10.61 4.61
CA VAL A 161 9.95 -10.46 3.29
C VAL A 161 10.90 -9.29 3.27
N ASP A 162 10.56 -8.17 3.91
CA ASP A 162 11.42 -6.99 4.03
C ASP A 162 12.70 -7.33 4.80
N THR A 163 12.61 -8.13 5.87
CA THR A 163 13.79 -8.65 6.59
C THR A 163 14.70 -9.49 5.69
N VAL A 164 14.13 -10.26 4.75
CA VAL A 164 14.91 -11.09 3.80
C VAL A 164 15.49 -10.25 2.67
N LEU A 165 14.74 -9.26 2.16
CA LEU A 165 15.17 -8.34 1.10
C LEU A 165 16.27 -7.40 1.58
N SER A 166 16.16 -6.93 2.79
CA SER A 166 17.04 -5.94 3.38
C SER A 166 17.43 -6.35 4.80
N PRO A 167 18.33 -7.34 4.94
CA PRO A 167 18.80 -7.76 6.26
C PRO A 167 19.37 -6.55 7.03
N GLY A 168 18.66 -6.11 8.07
CA GLY A 168 19.04 -4.97 8.90
C GLY A 168 18.37 -3.64 8.52
N GLU A 169 17.30 -3.58 7.72
CA GLU A 169 16.48 -2.38 7.63
C GLU A 169 15.84 -2.03 8.97
N PRO A 170 15.69 -0.72 9.27
CA PRO A 170 15.32 -0.29 10.61
C PRO A 170 13.88 -0.69 10.95
N HIS A 171 13.71 -1.25 12.14
CA HIS A 171 12.39 -1.37 12.75
C HIS A 171 11.92 0.00 13.24
N ALA A 172 10.62 0.27 13.13
CA ALA A 172 10.06 1.53 13.59
C ALA A 172 10.34 1.74 15.10
N ALA A 173 11.04 2.79 15.44
CA ALA A 173 11.29 3.14 16.83
C ALA A 173 10.07 3.82 17.44
N ASP A 174 9.69 3.42 18.64
CA ASP A 174 8.63 4.10 19.41
C ASP A 174 9.26 5.27 20.20
N ARG A 175 9.44 6.39 19.53
CA ARG A 175 9.97 7.63 20.14
C ARG A 175 9.41 8.87 19.46
N ALA A 176 9.41 10.00 20.18
CA ALA A 176 9.05 11.28 19.60
C ALA A 176 10.17 11.83 18.71
N ILE A 177 9.81 12.39 17.56
CA ILE A 177 10.73 13.13 16.70
C ILE A 177 10.95 14.51 17.33
N ARG A 178 12.23 14.86 17.61
CA ARG A 178 12.59 16.13 18.23
C ARG A 178 13.09 17.11 17.16
N PRO A 179 12.63 18.37 17.20
CA PRO A 179 13.21 19.42 16.36
C PRO A 179 14.69 19.63 16.67
N LEU A 180 15.51 19.76 15.64
CA LEU A 180 16.97 19.90 15.72
C LEU A 180 17.41 21.14 14.94
N ALA A 181 18.50 21.79 15.42
CA ALA A 181 19.09 22.93 14.74
C ALA A 181 20.16 22.48 13.74
N ILE A 182 20.00 22.79 12.45
CA ILE A 182 20.94 22.40 11.37
C ILE A 182 22.38 22.78 11.70
N GLY A 183 22.62 23.94 12.36
CA GLY A 183 23.96 24.42 12.71
C GLY A 183 24.79 23.44 13.54
N GLU A 184 24.18 22.56 14.31
CA GLU A 184 24.86 21.57 15.16
C GLU A 184 25.34 20.34 14.37
N PHE A 185 24.90 20.20 13.13
CA PHE A 185 25.11 19.02 12.29
C PHE A 185 26.08 19.28 11.11
N LEU A 186 26.68 20.44 11.02
CA LEU A 186 27.55 20.83 9.90
C LEU A 186 28.93 20.15 9.97
N GLY A 187 29.38 19.61 8.83
CA GLY A 187 30.71 19.01 8.68
C GLY A 187 30.85 17.67 9.40
N ARG A 188 29.73 16.99 9.68
CA ARG A 188 29.72 15.74 10.44
C ARG A 188 30.00 14.54 9.55
N THR A 189 30.36 13.44 10.19
CA THR A 189 30.39 12.12 9.55
C THR A 189 29.02 11.47 9.71
N TRP A 190 28.44 11.04 8.59
CA TRP A 190 27.17 10.35 8.51
C TRP A 190 27.41 8.93 8.07
N ALA A 191 26.76 7.96 8.68
CA ALA A 191 26.99 6.54 8.41
C ALA A 191 25.69 5.83 8.14
N THR A 192 25.67 5.02 7.09
CA THR A 192 24.58 4.09 6.81
C THR A 192 25.11 2.84 6.12
N ARG A 193 24.27 1.82 5.97
CA ARG A 193 24.65 0.57 5.32
C ARG A 193 24.98 0.76 3.83
N GLN A 194 26.01 0.07 3.37
CA GLN A 194 26.36 -0.02 1.95
C GLN A 194 25.22 -0.66 1.11
N ARG A 195 25.32 -0.56 -0.22
CA ARG A 195 24.31 -1.02 -1.17
C ARG A 195 22.99 -0.30 -0.98
N MET A 196 23.07 1.04 -0.96
CA MET A 196 21.91 1.89 -0.71
C MET A 196 20.71 1.54 -1.61
N TRP A 197 19.53 1.69 -1.04
CA TRP A 197 18.25 1.66 -1.72
C TRP A 197 17.51 2.97 -1.50
N VAL A 198 16.26 3.05 -1.85
CA VAL A 198 15.46 4.28 -1.99
C VAL A 198 15.59 5.23 -0.79
N ASP A 199 15.23 4.79 0.43
CA ASP A 199 15.25 5.69 1.61
C ASP A 199 16.68 6.14 1.96
N ARG A 200 17.66 5.24 1.92
CA ARG A 200 19.08 5.59 2.20
C ARG A 200 19.64 6.59 1.20
N VAL A 201 19.36 6.41 -0.08
CA VAL A 201 19.82 7.34 -1.14
C VAL A 201 19.15 8.71 -0.98
N ALA A 202 17.83 8.73 -0.79
CA ALA A 202 17.07 9.96 -0.60
C ALA A 202 17.49 10.70 0.68
N SER A 203 17.67 9.95 1.78
CA SER A 203 18.16 10.48 3.05
C SER A 203 19.57 11.05 2.93
N ALA A 204 20.50 10.36 2.27
CA ALA A 204 21.85 10.86 2.04
C ALA A 204 21.86 12.12 1.15
N TRP A 205 21.02 12.17 0.10
CA TRP A 205 20.83 13.36 -0.73
C TRP A 205 20.25 14.52 0.08
N LEU A 206 19.21 14.28 0.90
CA LEU A 206 18.61 15.31 1.76
C LEU A 206 19.63 15.90 2.73
N ILE A 207 20.42 15.03 3.38
CA ILE A 207 21.49 15.44 4.29
C ILE A 207 22.46 16.36 3.55
N ARG A 208 23.03 15.93 2.42
CA ARG A 208 24.03 16.69 1.66
C ARG A 208 23.48 18.00 1.12
N ARG A 209 22.22 18.03 0.72
CA ARG A 209 21.62 19.18 0.05
C ARG A 209 21.08 20.25 1.00
N PHE A 210 20.48 19.84 2.11
CA PHE A 210 19.68 20.73 2.96
C PHE A 210 20.14 20.80 4.42
N ILE A 211 20.86 19.80 4.90
CA ILE A 211 21.26 19.72 6.31
C ILE A 211 22.75 20.00 6.50
N ASP A 212 23.61 19.26 5.80
CA ASP A 212 25.06 19.36 5.92
C ASP A 212 25.75 19.27 4.55
N ALA A 213 25.97 20.42 3.91
CA ALA A 213 26.64 20.49 2.61
C ALA A 213 28.10 19.97 2.65
N ARG A 214 28.68 19.77 3.83
CA ARG A 214 30.03 19.23 4.04
C ARG A 214 30.00 17.83 4.63
N ALA A 215 28.85 17.14 4.58
CA ALA A 215 28.66 15.78 5.06
C ALA A 215 29.70 14.83 4.47
N ARG A 216 30.31 14.02 5.30
CA ARG A 216 31.17 12.89 4.91
C ARG A 216 30.38 11.62 5.16
N PHE A 217 30.21 10.80 4.13
CA PHE A 217 29.49 9.54 4.25
C PHE A 217 30.43 8.37 4.47
N VAL A 218 30.00 7.43 5.32
CA VAL A 218 30.64 6.14 5.56
C VAL A 218 29.60 5.05 5.27
N TRP A 219 29.97 4.17 4.34
CA TRP A 219 29.10 3.06 3.91
C TRP A 219 29.48 1.80 4.69
N LEU A 220 28.63 1.41 5.62
CA LEU A 220 28.89 0.33 6.58
C LEU A 220 28.60 -1.05 5.95
N ALA A 221 29.49 -2.01 6.18
CA ALA A 221 29.22 -3.40 5.87
C ALA A 221 28.19 -4.01 6.86
N SER A 222 28.24 -3.56 8.14
CA SER A 222 27.31 -3.91 9.20
C SER A 222 26.99 -2.68 10.05
N PRO A 223 25.77 -2.54 10.60
CA PRO A 223 25.45 -1.51 11.60
C PRO A 223 26.41 -1.46 12.78
N ALA A 224 26.97 -2.59 13.18
CA ALA A 224 27.94 -2.70 14.27
C ALA A 224 29.28 -1.97 13.98
N ASP A 225 29.57 -1.71 12.70
CA ASP A 225 30.78 -1.00 12.27
C ASP A 225 30.63 0.52 12.34
N CYS A 226 29.50 1.05 12.80
CA CYS A 226 29.24 2.48 12.86
C CYS A 226 30.22 3.15 13.84
N PRO A 227 31.02 4.15 13.37
CA PRO A 227 31.91 4.90 14.24
C PRO A 227 31.11 5.62 15.36
N ALA A 228 31.64 5.63 16.57
CA ALA A 228 30.96 6.19 17.74
C ALA A 228 30.67 7.71 17.62
N ASP A 229 31.43 8.42 16.80
CA ASP A 229 31.29 9.86 16.53
C ASP A 229 30.49 10.17 15.25
N ALA A 230 30.07 9.14 14.52
CA ALA A 230 29.25 9.27 13.32
C ALA A 230 27.75 9.33 13.66
N LEU A 231 27.04 10.07 12.85
CA LEU A 231 25.56 10.11 12.89
C LEU A 231 25.02 8.98 12.01
N GLY A 232 24.56 7.92 12.67
CA GLY A 232 23.93 6.80 11.96
C GLY A 232 22.57 7.17 11.39
N PHE A 233 22.23 6.66 10.19
CA PHE A 233 20.90 6.79 9.63
C PHE A 233 20.48 5.53 8.87
N ASP A 234 19.19 5.24 8.91
CA ASP A 234 18.51 4.14 8.23
C ASP A 234 19.05 2.74 8.59
N PHE A 235 19.17 2.48 9.89
CA PHE A 235 19.40 1.16 10.48
C PHE A 235 19.01 1.13 11.96
N ASP A 236 18.78 -0.06 12.53
CA ASP A 236 18.40 -0.23 13.93
C ASP A 236 19.45 0.33 14.87
N GLY A 237 19.01 1.16 15.80
CA GLY A 237 19.88 1.85 16.75
C GLY A 237 20.58 3.10 16.21
N ALA A 238 20.33 3.49 14.96
CA ALA A 238 20.84 4.72 14.37
C ALA A 238 20.27 5.97 15.05
N THR A 239 21.00 7.10 14.91
CA THR A 239 20.54 8.41 15.35
C THR A 239 19.23 8.80 14.68
N PHE A 240 19.13 8.56 13.37
CA PHE A 240 17.95 8.76 12.55
C PHE A 240 17.52 7.42 11.94
N THR A 241 16.33 6.96 12.30
CA THR A 241 15.76 5.70 11.84
C THR A 241 14.26 5.87 11.72
N HIS A 242 13.55 4.87 11.23
CA HIS A 242 12.09 4.88 11.16
C HIS A 242 11.47 5.17 12.54
N VAL A 243 10.41 5.99 12.57
CA VAL A 243 9.69 6.35 13.80
C VAL A 243 8.18 6.28 13.53
N GLY A 244 7.49 5.37 14.18
CA GLY A 244 6.09 5.09 13.90
C GLY A 244 5.90 4.69 12.43
N GLU A 245 5.02 5.38 11.71
CA GLU A 245 4.80 5.13 10.29
C GLU A 245 5.78 5.85 9.35
N ARG A 246 6.66 6.71 9.88
CA ARG A 246 7.57 7.54 9.09
C ARG A 246 8.86 6.81 8.77
N VAL A 247 9.24 6.81 7.50
CA VAL A 247 10.55 6.35 7.02
C VAL A 247 11.66 7.34 7.38
N THR A 248 12.92 6.93 7.29
CA THR A 248 14.07 7.76 7.74
C THR A 248 14.12 9.13 7.05
N PHE A 249 13.83 9.20 5.77
CA PHE A 249 13.73 10.45 5.02
C PHE A 249 12.71 11.42 5.66
N GLU A 250 11.52 10.94 5.99
CA GLU A 250 10.46 11.74 6.61
C GLU A 250 10.82 12.14 8.06
N VAL A 251 11.53 11.27 8.77
CA VAL A 251 12.06 11.59 10.12
C VAL A 251 13.08 12.71 10.04
N LEU A 252 13.97 12.71 9.05
CA LEU A 252 14.92 13.80 8.80
C LEU A 252 14.19 15.10 8.43
N LEU A 253 13.17 15.05 7.55
CA LEU A 253 12.36 16.24 7.23
C LEU A 253 11.78 16.88 8.51
N ALA A 254 11.11 16.08 9.33
CA ALA A 254 10.48 16.55 10.56
C ALA A 254 11.51 17.02 11.61
N SER A 255 12.65 16.32 11.74
CA SER A 255 13.69 16.68 12.69
C SER A 255 14.32 18.05 12.40
N PHE A 256 14.49 18.38 11.13
CA PHE A 256 15.15 19.61 10.71
C PHE A 256 14.19 20.70 10.21
N GLY A 257 12.87 20.52 10.40
CA GLY A 257 11.86 21.51 10.02
C GLY A 257 11.75 21.73 8.52
N LEU A 258 12.09 20.71 7.72
CA LEU A 258 12.03 20.71 6.26
C LEU A 258 10.68 20.20 5.72
N ASP A 259 9.82 19.72 6.59
CA ASP A 259 8.46 19.22 6.28
C ASP A 259 7.45 20.33 5.91
N ASN A 260 7.89 21.59 5.95
CA ASN A 260 7.14 22.74 5.42
C ASN A 260 7.36 22.98 3.90
N ASP A 261 8.31 22.28 3.27
CA ASP A 261 8.56 22.36 1.83
C ASP A 261 7.69 21.34 1.08
N PRO A 262 6.69 21.80 0.27
CA PRO A 262 5.79 20.88 -0.43
C PRO A 262 6.51 19.96 -1.43
N ALA A 263 7.64 20.39 -2.00
CA ALA A 263 8.39 19.58 -2.96
C ALA A 263 9.16 18.46 -2.24
N LEU A 264 9.70 18.73 -1.04
CA LEU A 264 10.31 17.71 -0.20
C LEU A 264 9.28 16.73 0.35
N MET A 265 8.10 17.20 0.73
CA MET A 265 6.99 16.31 1.14
C MET A 265 6.58 15.39 0.00
N ARG A 266 6.50 15.90 -1.25
CA ARG A 266 6.19 15.07 -2.42
C ARG A 266 7.25 14.02 -2.70
N LEU A 267 8.53 14.33 -2.48
CA LEU A 267 9.60 13.33 -2.51
C LEU A 267 9.44 12.30 -1.38
N GLY A 268 9.05 12.74 -0.20
CA GLY A 268 8.71 11.87 0.93
C GLY A 268 7.63 10.84 0.57
N ASP A 269 6.55 11.25 -0.10
CA ASP A 269 5.49 10.35 -0.58
C ASP A 269 6.04 9.24 -1.50
N ILE A 270 6.99 9.58 -2.39
CA ILE A 270 7.63 8.62 -3.30
C ILE A 270 8.49 7.63 -2.51
N VAL A 271 9.34 8.15 -1.62
CA VAL A 271 10.24 7.34 -0.78
C VAL A 271 9.41 6.39 0.09
N HIS A 272 8.41 6.91 0.78
CA HIS A 272 7.51 6.15 1.64
C HIS A 272 6.81 5.01 0.87
N ALA A 273 6.22 5.34 -0.29
CA ALA A 273 5.51 4.35 -1.12
C ALA A 273 6.42 3.22 -1.61
N LEU A 274 7.71 3.48 -1.83
CA LEU A 274 8.69 2.51 -2.30
C LEU A 274 9.36 1.72 -1.18
N ASP A 275 9.47 2.31 0.01
CA ASP A 275 10.15 1.70 1.14
C ASP A 275 9.20 0.81 1.97
N VAL A 276 8.11 1.38 2.47
CA VAL A 276 7.15 0.66 3.34
C VAL A 276 5.79 0.40 2.69
N GLY A 277 5.57 0.92 1.48
CA GLY A 277 4.27 0.85 0.81
C GLY A 277 3.36 2.02 1.19
N GLY A 278 2.05 1.93 0.90
CA GLY A 278 1.12 3.01 1.20
C GLY A 278 0.45 3.61 -0.05
N PRO A 279 -0.08 4.85 0.02
CA PRO A 279 -0.74 5.48 -1.12
C PRO A 279 0.18 5.58 -2.33
N ALA A 280 -0.34 5.25 -3.52
CA ALA A 280 0.44 5.27 -4.75
C ALA A 280 0.89 6.70 -5.10
N ALA A 281 2.20 6.94 -5.17
CA ALA A 281 2.77 8.11 -5.78
C ALA A 281 2.99 7.81 -7.28
N PRO A 282 2.41 8.59 -8.22
CA PRO A 282 2.49 8.30 -9.65
C PRO A 282 3.92 8.16 -10.17
N GLU A 283 4.86 8.91 -9.63
CA GLU A 283 6.26 8.95 -10.01
C GLU A 283 7.09 7.76 -9.45
N ALA A 284 6.56 7.05 -8.44
CA ALA A 284 7.29 6.01 -7.70
C ALA A 284 7.80 4.87 -8.61
N ILE A 285 6.95 4.37 -9.52
CA ILE A 285 7.32 3.28 -10.45
C ILE A 285 8.48 3.70 -11.36
N GLY A 286 8.44 4.94 -11.87
CA GLY A 286 9.49 5.49 -12.71
C GLY A 286 10.80 5.68 -11.93
N PHE A 287 10.71 6.20 -10.72
CA PHE A 287 11.86 6.39 -9.84
C PHE A 287 12.49 5.05 -9.44
N GLU A 288 11.69 4.03 -9.08
CA GLU A 288 12.16 2.67 -8.78
C GLU A 288 12.94 2.06 -9.95
N ALA A 289 12.40 2.20 -11.18
CA ALA A 289 13.07 1.67 -12.37
C ALA A 289 14.44 2.34 -12.62
N VAL A 290 14.52 3.67 -12.47
CA VAL A 290 15.77 4.42 -12.58
C VAL A 290 16.74 4.01 -11.46
N MET A 291 16.28 3.92 -10.23
CA MET A 291 17.07 3.51 -9.07
C MET A 291 17.68 2.11 -9.26
N ALA A 292 16.87 1.14 -9.70
CA ALA A 292 17.32 -0.23 -9.96
C ALA A 292 18.38 -0.29 -11.06
N GLY A 293 18.18 0.45 -12.16
CA GLY A 293 19.12 0.53 -13.27
C GLY A 293 20.45 1.20 -12.87
N THR A 294 20.37 2.32 -12.16
CA THR A 294 21.54 3.07 -11.67
C THR A 294 22.36 2.24 -10.69
N ARG A 295 21.68 1.53 -9.76
CA ARG A 295 22.35 0.64 -8.79
C ARG A 295 23.11 -0.51 -9.44
N GLN A 296 22.66 -1.01 -10.60
CA GLN A 296 23.38 -2.04 -11.35
C GLN A 296 24.64 -1.50 -12.04
N GLN A 297 24.66 -0.22 -12.38
CA GLN A 297 25.74 0.42 -13.12
C GLN A 297 26.78 1.11 -12.22
N ALA A 298 26.35 1.52 -11.02
CA ALA A 298 27.22 2.24 -10.09
C ALA A 298 28.31 1.31 -9.52
N GLU A 299 29.56 1.76 -9.58
CA GLU A 299 30.71 1.04 -9.05
C GLU A 299 30.72 0.96 -7.51
N ASN A 300 30.15 1.97 -6.85
CA ASN A 300 30.08 2.09 -5.40
C ASN A 300 28.96 3.04 -4.99
N ASP A 301 28.68 3.13 -3.66
CA ASP A 301 27.61 3.95 -3.11
C ASP A 301 27.84 5.46 -3.29
N ASP A 302 29.08 5.94 -3.38
CA ASP A 302 29.34 7.36 -3.69
C ASP A 302 28.89 7.73 -5.10
N ARG A 303 29.17 6.86 -6.08
CA ARG A 303 28.70 7.03 -7.46
C ARG A 303 27.19 6.90 -7.58
N LEU A 304 26.62 5.96 -6.85
CA LEU A 304 25.17 5.80 -6.77
C LEU A 304 24.52 7.07 -6.23
N LEU A 305 25.04 7.64 -5.13
CA LEU A 305 24.53 8.88 -4.53
C LEU A 305 24.70 10.08 -5.49
N GLU A 306 25.78 10.17 -6.23
CA GLU A 306 26.00 11.23 -7.21
C GLU A 306 24.97 11.16 -8.34
N GLN A 307 24.76 9.99 -8.95
CA GLN A 307 23.85 9.78 -10.07
C GLN A 307 22.39 9.96 -9.65
N MET A 308 21.99 9.33 -8.55
CA MET A 308 20.62 9.45 -8.04
C MET A 308 20.34 10.81 -7.43
N GLY A 309 21.36 11.48 -6.89
CA GLY A 309 21.27 12.87 -6.43
C GLY A 309 20.82 13.81 -7.55
N ALA A 310 21.35 13.64 -8.77
CA ALA A 310 20.91 14.43 -9.92
C ALA A 310 19.45 14.16 -10.29
N VAL A 311 18.96 12.91 -10.14
CA VAL A 311 17.55 12.54 -10.37
C VAL A 311 16.66 13.18 -9.31
N LEU A 312 17.05 13.13 -8.05
CA LEU A 312 16.31 13.75 -6.92
C LEU A 312 16.29 15.29 -7.06
N ASP A 313 17.38 15.91 -7.50
CA ASP A 313 17.41 17.35 -7.81
C ASP A 313 16.46 17.72 -8.94
N ALA A 314 16.35 16.90 -9.97
CA ALA A 314 15.42 17.12 -11.07
C ALA A 314 13.96 16.99 -10.64
N LEU A 315 13.63 15.98 -9.81
CA LEU A 315 12.29 15.82 -9.25
C LEU A 315 11.95 16.97 -8.30
N TYR A 316 12.87 17.38 -7.43
CA TYR A 316 12.68 18.52 -6.53
C TYR A 316 12.40 19.81 -7.30
N ALA A 317 13.17 20.09 -8.36
CA ALA A 317 12.95 21.25 -9.22
C ALA A 317 11.59 21.19 -9.93
N HIS A 318 11.19 20.02 -10.41
CA HIS A 318 9.87 19.81 -11.03
C HIS A 318 8.72 20.10 -10.05
N PHE A 319 8.76 19.55 -8.84
CA PHE A 319 7.72 19.76 -7.83
C PHE A 319 7.66 21.21 -7.33
N THR A 320 8.81 21.86 -7.18
CA THR A 320 8.88 23.28 -6.82
C THR A 320 8.24 24.19 -7.89
N SER A 321 8.42 23.87 -9.16
CA SER A 321 7.86 24.64 -10.28
C SER A 321 6.34 24.48 -10.37
N ASN A 322 5.82 23.28 -10.17
CA ASN A 322 4.40 22.97 -10.20
C ASN A 322 3.65 23.60 -9.01
N GLY A 323 4.27 23.67 -7.83
CA GLY A 323 3.71 24.35 -6.68
C GLY A 323 3.49 25.87 -6.93
N LYS A 324 4.42 26.54 -7.59
CA LYS A 324 4.30 27.97 -7.94
C LYS A 324 3.17 28.24 -8.94
N ASN A 325 2.98 27.36 -9.92
CA ASN A 325 1.92 27.50 -10.92
C ASN A 325 0.51 27.30 -10.33
N GLN A 326 0.35 26.42 -9.33
CA GLN A 326 -0.94 26.21 -8.65
C GLN A 326 -1.31 27.37 -7.72
N THR A 327 -0.34 28.05 -7.13
CA THR A 327 -0.57 29.23 -6.28
C THR A 327 -0.93 30.45 -7.12
N ALA A 328 -0.31 30.62 -8.29
CA ALA A 328 -0.60 31.71 -9.23
C ALA A 328 -1.96 31.57 -9.94
N ALA A 329 -2.49 30.35 -10.07
CA ALA A 329 -3.80 30.09 -10.65
C ALA A 329 -4.98 30.25 -9.66
N ARG A 330 -4.70 30.43 -8.37
CA ARG A 330 -5.69 30.62 -7.29
C ARG A 330 -5.74 32.06 -6.76
N SER A 331 -4.85 32.92 -7.17
CA SER A 331 -4.83 34.37 -6.91
C SER A 331 -5.32 35.18 -8.11
#